data_b391754ddcdb86977935079f47f7e026
#
_entry.id   b391754ddcdb86977935079f47f7e026
#
_cell.length_a   1.000
_cell.length_b   1.000
_cell.length_c   1.000
_cell.angle_alpha   90.00
_cell.angle_beta   90.00
_cell.angle_gamma   90.00
#
_symmetry.space_group_name_H-M   'P 1'
#
loop_
_entity.id
_entity.type
_entity.pdbx_description
1 polymer ?
#
loop_
_entity_poly.entity_id
_entity_poly.type
_entity_poly.pdbx_seq_one_letter_code
_entity_poly.pdbx_strand_id
1 'polypeptide(L)'
;MRRAVVAACLAGVAACATPAQVRQVETQVGVLRADTRRSDSASAVQLRQILVLQQQMMDSIAATRRSLNEMKGGVSNDMLAVQQQLLQLQELTGQSQRRLTELRSQLEARGESMSGGPLPATPGGPADSGGGAPAASAQQMYDASLAQLRRGSAATGRAGLRELLQAYPKSELVPDALYFVGQSFSSENPDSAAANYRKVVKEYPTSSRAPAALYGLGLLAERHGDKAGARDAYNQLLKSYPKSDEAALARDRLKAIGR
;
A
#
# COMPACT_ATOMS: atom_id res chain seq x y z
N MET A 1 -59.24 68.95 44.85
CA MET A 1 -58.89 68.70 43.45
C MET A 1 -57.73 67.67 43.28
N ARG A 2 -56.77 67.57 44.15
CA ARG A 2 -55.64 66.60 44.03
C ARG A 2 -56.01 65.12 44.20
N ARG A 3 -57.07 64.80 44.96
CA ARG A 3 -57.50 63.39 45.18
C ARG A 3 -58.30 62.84 44.01
N ALA A 4 -58.95 63.68 43.22
CA ALA A 4 -59.70 63.23 42.03
C ALA A 4 -58.75 62.93 40.85
N VAL A 5 -57.64 63.57 40.72
CA VAL A 5 -56.66 63.34 39.66
C VAL A 5 -55.89 62.02 39.91
N VAL A 6 -55.59 61.72 41.18
CA VAL A 6 -54.92 60.43 41.51
C VAL A 6 -55.82 59.23 41.31
N ALA A 7 -57.13 59.34 41.54
CA ALA A 7 -58.11 58.33 41.28
C ALA A 7 -58.32 58.05 39.74
N ALA A 8 -58.27 59.13 38.94
CA ALA A 8 -58.36 59.02 37.48
C ALA A 8 -57.08 58.40 36.86
N CYS A 9 -55.91 58.63 37.41
CA CYS A 9 -54.70 58.00 36.95
C CYS A 9 -54.62 56.51 37.33
N LEU A 10 -55.15 56.13 38.50
CA LEU A 10 -55.19 54.72 38.88
C LEU A 10 -56.24 53.89 38.09
N ALA A 11 -57.25 54.51 37.57
CA ALA A 11 -58.22 53.87 36.70
C ALA A 11 -57.70 53.67 35.25
N GLY A 12 -56.70 54.44 34.82
CA GLY A 12 -56.11 54.34 33.49
C GLY A 12 -55.08 53.19 33.35
N VAL A 13 -54.60 52.61 34.46
CA VAL A 13 -53.60 51.52 34.42
C VAL A 13 -54.28 50.13 34.38
N ALA A 14 -55.57 50.06 34.66
CA ALA A 14 -56.36 48.86 34.38
C ALA A 14 -56.82 48.83 32.89
N ALA A 15 -55.86 49.11 31.96
CA ALA A 15 -56.03 48.81 30.55
C ALA A 15 -56.11 47.28 30.42
N CYS A 16 -57.31 46.77 30.51
CA CYS A 16 -57.63 45.36 30.27
C CYS A 16 -56.97 44.93 28.97
N ALA A 17 -55.96 44.09 29.07
CA ALA A 17 -55.51 43.34 27.89
C ALA A 17 -56.77 42.73 27.26
N THR A 18 -57.10 43.12 26.03
CA THR A 18 -58.28 42.60 25.35
C THR A 18 -58.12 41.07 25.24
N PRO A 19 -59.20 40.30 25.38
CA PRO A 19 -59.10 38.81 25.27
C PRO A 19 -58.45 38.37 23.99
N ALA A 20 -58.44 39.20 22.95
CA ALA A 20 -57.73 38.95 21.70
C ALA A 20 -56.20 39.05 21.89
N GLN A 21 -55.69 40.01 22.66
CA GLN A 21 -54.26 40.16 22.93
C GLN A 21 -53.72 39.04 23.83
N VAL A 22 -54.52 38.61 24.81
CA VAL A 22 -54.14 37.44 25.65
C VAL A 22 -54.00 36.18 24.80
N ARG A 23 -54.97 35.89 23.92
CA ARG A 23 -54.90 34.73 22.98
C ARG A 23 -53.75 34.86 22.01
N GLN A 24 -53.38 36.02 21.53
CA GLN A 24 -52.22 36.24 20.67
C GLN A 24 -50.92 35.95 21.39
N VAL A 25 -50.76 36.37 22.64
CA VAL A 25 -49.58 36.05 23.47
C VAL A 25 -49.53 34.56 23.79
N GLU A 26 -50.67 33.93 24.12
CA GLU A 26 -50.72 32.47 24.35
C GLU A 26 -50.30 31.69 23.11
N THR A 27 -50.73 32.08 21.90
CA THR A 27 -50.29 31.44 20.66
C THR A 27 -48.85 31.65 20.37
N GLN A 28 -48.30 32.86 20.59
CA GLN A 28 -46.87 33.14 20.44
C GLN A 28 -45.99 32.37 21.45
N VAL A 29 -46.42 32.25 22.70
CA VAL A 29 -45.75 31.41 23.72
C VAL A 29 -45.83 29.95 23.32
N GLY A 30 -46.94 29.50 22.76
CA GLY A 30 -47.08 28.14 22.24
C GLY A 30 -46.08 27.83 21.12
N VAL A 31 -45.97 28.75 20.15
CA VAL A 31 -44.99 28.61 19.03
C VAL A 31 -43.53 28.62 19.55
N LEU A 32 -43.18 29.57 20.41
CA LEU A 32 -41.85 29.65 21.01
C LEU A 32 -41.51 28.39 21.80
N ARG A 33 -42.43 27.82 22.55
CA ARG A 33 -42.23 26.53 23.25
C ARG A 33 -42.03 25.37 22.29
N ALA A 34 -42.75 25.36 21.17
CA ALA A 34 -42.60 24.33 20.13
C ALA A 34 -41.23 24.45 19.44
N ASP A 35 -40.79 25.66 19.12
CA ASP A 35 -39.47 25.92 18.51
C ASP A 35 -38.34 25.61 19.46
N THR A 36 -38.46 25.96 20.74
CA THR A 36 -37.45 25.58 21.77
C THR A 36 -37.34 24.07 21.87
N ARG A 37 -38.45 23.33 21.93
CA ARG A 37 -38.41 21.84 21.96
C ARG A 37 -37.80 21.25 20.72
N ARG A 38 -38.06 21.82 19.52
CA ARG A 38 -37.42 21.37 18.26
C ARG A 38 -35.89 21.63 18.31
N SER A 39 -35.49 22.83 18.75
CA SER A 39 -34.06 23.17 18.90
C SER A 39 -33.37 22.25 19.90
N ASP A 40 -33.99 21.99 21.07
CA ASP A 40 -33.45 21.10 22.10
C ASP A 40 -33.31 19.66 21.59
N SER A 41 -34.34 19.18 20.83
CA SER A 41 -34.26 17.83 20.23
C SER A 41 -33.19 17.73 19.14
N ALA A 42 -33.03 18.76 18.30
CA ALA A 42 -31.96 18.82 17.30
C ALA A 42 -30.58 18.85 17.94
N SER A 43 -30.43 19.67 18.98
CA SER A 43 -29.16 19.74 19.73
C SER A 43 -28.82 18.40 20.43
N ALA A 44 -29.83 17.72 20.97
CA ALA A 44 -29.63 16.40 21.58
C ALA A 44 -29.19 15.34 20.54
N VAL A 45 -29.71 15.39 19.31
CA VAL A 45 -29.25 14.53 18.21
C VAL A 45 -27.80 14.83 17.82
N GLN A 46 -27.46 16.11 17.67
CA GLN A 46 -26.08 16.53 17.36
C GLN A 46 -25.09 16.09 18.43
N LEU A 47 -25.44 16.27 19.72
CA LEU A 47 -24.59 15.81 20.82
C LEU A 47 -24.36 14.30 20.79
N ARG A 48 -25.40 13.51 20.50
CA ARG A 48 -25.25 12.04 20.34
C ARG A 48 -24.33 11.70 19.17
N GLN A 49 -24.45 12.42 18.07
CA GLN A 49 -23.59 12.20 16.90
C GLN A 49 -22.13 12.52 17.20
N ILE A 50 -21.88 13.60 17.95
CA ILE A 50 -20.52 13.98 18.42
C ILE A 50 -19.95 12.87 19.33
N LEU A 51 -20.74 12.34 20.26
CA LEU A 51 -20.31 11.24 21.13
C LEU A 51 -19.96 9.97 20.35
N VAL A 52 -20.75 9.63 19.34
CA VAL A 52 -20.46 8.47 18.46
C VAL A 52 -19.17 8.68 17.69
N LEU A 53 -18.97 9.87 17.10
CA LEU A 53 -17.74 10.19 16.39
C LEU A 53 -16.51 10.18 17.32
N GLN A 54 -16.67 10.68 18.54
CA GLN A 54 -15.61 10.65 19.55
C GLN A 54 -15.24 9.19 19.91
N GLN A 55 -16.24 8.34 20.09
CA GLN A 55 -16.02 6.90 20.35
C GLN A 55 -15.29 6.24 19.17
N GLN A 56 -15.72 6.48 17.93
CA GLN A 56 -15.06 5.96 16.73
C GLN A 56 -13.59 6.43 16.61
N MET A 57 -13.30 7.68 16.97
CA MET A 57 -11.93 8.18 17.02
C MET A 57 -11.09 7.43 18.07
N MET A 58 -11.65 7.20 19.26
CA MET A 58 -10.95 6.45 20.32
C MET A 58 -10.67 5.02 19.89
N ASP A 59 -11.63 4.35 19.24
CA ASP A 59 -11.47 3.00 18.72
C ASP A 59 -10.42 2.93 17.60
N SER A 60 -10.40 3.94 16.71
CA SER A 60 -9.39 4.05 15.66
C SER A 60 -7.98 4.26 16.23
N ILE A 61 -7.83 5.11 17.26
CA ILE A 61 -6.55 5.30 17.96
C ILE A 61 -6.11 4.00 18.64
N ALA A 62 -7.03 3.28 19.28
CA ALA A 62 -6.73 2.00 19.91
C ALA A 62 -6.30 0.94 18.89
N ALA A 63 -6.93 0.89 17.72
CA ALA A 63 -6.55 0.02 16.61
C ALA A 63 -5.15 0.36 16.07
N THR A 64 -4.87 1.64 15.87
CA THR A 64 -3.55 2.11 15.42
C THR A 64 -2.45 1.75 16.42
N ARG A 65 -2.70 1.91 17.72
CA ARG A 65 -1.75 1.50 18.78
C ARG A 65 -1.48 0.00 18.77
N ARG A 66 -2.51 -0.83 18.55
CA ARG A 66 -2.32 -2.29 18.43
C ARG A 66 -1.45 -2.63 17.23
N SER A 67 -1.73 -2.06 16.06
CA SER A 67 -0.93 -2.26 14.85
C SER A 67 0.53 -1.80 15.02
N LEU A 68 0.78 -0.67 15.72
CA LEU A 68 2.13 -0.21 16.04
C LEU A 68 2.87 -1.19 16.97
N ASN A 69 2.18 -1.75 17.96
CA ASN A 69 2.78 -2.72 18.88
C ASN A 69 3.10 -4.05 18.17
N GLU A 70 2.22 -4.51 17.29
CA GLU A 70 2.44 -5.69 16.45
C GLU A 70 3.63 -5.49 15.51
N MET A 71 3.72 -4.33 14.86
CA MET A 71 4.85 -3.97 14.00
C MET A 71 6.16 -3.89 14.79
N LYS A 72 6.15 -3.30 15.99
CA LYS A 72 7.32 -3.25 16.88
C LYS A 72 7.77 -4.65 17.31
N GLY A 73 6.82 -5.53 17.61
CA GLY A 73 7.10 -6.94 17.92
C GLY A 73 7.68 -7.69 16.72
N GLY A 74 7.13 -7.46 15.52
CA GLY A 74 7.64 -8.02 14.27
C GLY A 74 9.08 -7.60 13.99
N VAL A 75 9.38 -6.31 14.07
CA VAL A 75 10.75 -5.78 13.87
C VAL A 75 11.74 -6.38 14.88
N SER A 76 11.34 -6.54 16.13
CA SER A 76 12.21 -7.19 17.16
C SER A 76 12.52 -8.64 16.83
N ASN A 77 11.52 -9.41 16.37
CA ASN A 77 11.70 -10.80 15.96
C ASN A 77 12.56 -10.91 14.69
N ASP A 78 12.34 -10.02 13.71
CA ASP A 78 13.15 -9.96 12.49
C ASP A 78 14.62 -9.65 12.81
N MET A 79 14.89 -8.77 13.77
CA MET A 79 16.24 -8.44 14.22
C MET A 79 16.93 -9.64 14.86
N LEU A 80 16.22 -10.45 15.65
CA LEU A 80 16.74 -11.70 16.19
C LEU A 80 17.03 -12.73 15.08
N ALA A 81 16.15 -12.83 14.09
CA ALA A 81 16.35 -13.71 12.94
C ALA A 81 17.59 -13.30 12.11
N VAL A 82 17.79 -11.99 11.89
CA VAL A 82 18.98 -11.46 11.22
C VAL A 82 20.25 -11.77 12.00
N GLN A 83 20.25 -11.63 13.34
CA GLN A 83 21.39 -12.00 14.17
C GLN A 83 21.73 -13.49 14.05
N GLN A 84 20.72 -14.36 14.05
CA GLN A 84 20.94 -15.80 13.84
C GLN A 84 21.52 -16.11 12.45
N GLN A 85 21.02 -15.44 11.40
CA GLN A 85 21.56 -15.58 10.04
C GLN A 85 23.02 -15.10 9.94
N LEU A 86 23.39 -14.02 10.64
CA LEU A 86 24.76 -13.53 10.66
C LEU A 86 25.70 -14.54 11.33
N LEU A 87 25.27 -15.17 12.44
CA LEU A 87 26.05 -16.23 13.10
C LEU A 87 26.23 -17.45 12.18
N GLN A 88 25.16 -17.84 11.48
CA GLN A 88 25.21 -18.95 10.51
C GLN A 88 26.14 -18.64 9.32
N LEU A 89 26.13 -17.41 8.82
CA LEU A 89 27.05 -16.96 7.77
C LEU A 89 28.51 -16.96 8.24
N GLN A 90 28.77 -16.53 9.47
CA GLN A 90 30.11 -16.58 10.06
C GLN A 90 30.62 -18.02 10.18
N GLU A 91 29.76 -18.95 10.61
CA GLU A 91 30.10 -20.36 10.71
C GLU A 91 30.38 -20.99 9.33
N LEU A 92 29.53 -20.72 8.33
CA LEU A 92 29.72 -21.18 6.95
C LEU A 92 30.99 -20.60 6.33
N THR A 93 31.28 -19.33 6.59
CA THR A 93 32.51 -18.70 6.13
C THR A 93 33.73 -19.34 6.78
N GLY A 94 33.67 -19.64 8.07
CA GLY A 94 34.75 -20.36 8.79
C GLY A 94 34.95 -21.79 8.27
N GLN A 95 33.86 -22.51 7.97
CA GLN A 95 33.95 -23.83 7.35
C GLN A 95 34.52 -23.77 5.93
N SER A 96 34.14 -22.78 5.15
CA SER A 96 34.67 -22.55 3.80
C SER A 96 36.19 -22.27 3.83
N GLN A 97 36.65 -21.42 4.75
CA GLN A 97 38.05 -21.15 4.92
C GLN A 97 38.85 -22.38 5.34
N ARG A 98 38.32 -23.20 6.25
CA ARG A 98 38.95 -24.47 6.64
C ARG A 98 39.09 -25.44 5.48
N ARG A 99 38.05 -25.58 4.65
CA ARG A 99 38.07 -26.40 3.42
C ARG A 99 39.11 -25.91 2.40
N LEU A 100 39.23 -24.58 2.24
CA LEU A 100 40.24 -23.98 1.35
C LEU A 100 41.65 -24.24 1.85
N THR A 101 41.86 -24.16 3.15
CA THR A 101 43.15 -24.47 3.77
C THR A 101 43.50 -25.97 3.62
N GLU A 102 42.53 -26.83 3.84
CA GLU A 102 42.68 -28.29 3.66
C GLU A 102 42.95 -28.66 2.20
N LEU A 103 42.22 -28.10 1.23
CA LEU A 103 42.46 -28.29 -0.20
C LEU A 103 43.85 -27.78 -0.61
N ARG A 104 44.29 -26.64 -0.03
CA ARG A 104 45.63 -26.11 -0.30
C ARG A 104 46.71 -27.05 0.23
N SER A 105 46.58 -27.55 1.45
CA SER A 105 47.53 -28.52 2.00
C SER A 105 47.57 -29.83 1.22
N GLN A 106 46.41 -30.32 0.73
CA GLN A 106 46.36 -31.51 -0.14
C GLN A 106 47.02 -31.26 -1.50
N LEU A 107 46.86 -30.04 -2.08
CA LEU A 107 47.54 -29.68 -3.33
C LEU A 107 49.05 -29.55 -3.14
N GLU A 108 49.51 -28.99 -2.04
CA GLU A 108 50.93 -28.89 -1.69
C GLU A 108 51.56 -30.29 -1.50
N ALA A 109 50.88 -31.17 -0.74
CA ALA A 109 51.29 -32.57 -0.57
C ALA A 109 51.30 -33.38 -1.87
N ARG A 110 50.38 -33.11 -2.77
CA ARG A 110 50.32 -33.76 -4.09
C ARG A 110 51.36 -33.20 -5.06
N GLY A 111 51.69 -31.90 -4.94
CA GLY A 111 52.78 -31.24 -5.69
C GLY A 111 54.13 -31.81 -5.36
N GLU A 112 54.40 -32.10 -4.08
CA GLU A 112 55.66 -32.74 -3.64
C GLU A 112 55.76 -34.18 -4.13
N SER A 113 54.65 -34.92 -4.25
CA SER A 113 54.63 -36.31 -4.76
C SER A 113 54.77 -36.44 -6.28
N MET A 114 54.59 -35.36 -7.04
CA MET A 114 54.65 -35.34 -8.51
C MET A 114 55.89 -34.73 -9.11
N SER A 115 56.91 -34.38 -8.29
CA SER A 115 58.17 -33.84 -8.80
C SER A 115 59.11 -34.90 -9.42
N GLY A 116 58.65 -36.12 -9.73
CA GLY A 116 59.43 -37.22 -10.24
C GLY A 116 58.75 -38.03 -11.35
N GLY A 117 58.36 -37.44 -12.49
CA GLY A 117 57.92 -38.21 -13.62
C GLY A 117 57.37 -37.39 -14.80
N PRO A 118 57.71 -37.72 -16.05
CA PRO A 118 57.28 -36.96 -17.22
C PRO A 118 55.80 -37.22 -17.51
N LEU A 119 55.05 -36.13 -17.79
CA LEU A 119 53.63 -36.12 -18.16
C LEU A 119 53.34 -36.72 -19.53
N PRO A 120 52.37 -37.59 -19.73
CA PRO A 120 51.78 -37.82 -21.05
C PRO A 120 50.75 -36.71 -21.33
N ALA A 121 50.93 -36.03 -22.45
CA ALA A 121 50.01 -35.07 -23.02
C ALA A 121 48.71 -35.75 -23.46
N THR A 122 47.58 -35.31 -23.00
CA THR A 122 46.24 -35.59 -23.58
C THR A 122 45.63 -34.30 -24.09
N PRO A 123 44.97 -34.31 -25.28
CA PRO A 123 44.54 -33.09 -25.96
C PRO A 123 43.20 -32.60 -25.48
N GLY A 124 43.12 -31.32 -25.30
CA GLY A 124 42.05 -30.37 -25.60
C GLY A 124 40.60 -30.73 -25.26
N GLY A 125 40.13 -30.20 -24.13
CA GLY A 125 38.75 -29.78 -23.93
C GLY A 125 38.75 -28.40 -23.30
N PRO A 126 37.89 -27.49 -23.70
CA PRO A 126 37.88 -26.13 -23.10
C PRO A 126 37.48 -26.22 -21.63
N ALA A 127 38.44 -25.93 -20.75
CA ALA A 127 38.20 -25.77 -19.33
C ALA A 127 37.38 -24.46 -19.12
N ASP A 128 36.12 -24.61 -18.89
CA ASP A 128 35.29 -23.55 -18.31
C ASP A 128 35.63 -23.45 -16.82
N SER A 129 36.66 -22.66 -16.53
CA SER A 129 37.17 -22.37 -15.17
C SER A 129 36.44 -21.12 -14.65
N GLY A 130 35.15 -21.24 -14.40
CA GLY A 130 34.32 -20.24 -13.73
C GLY A 130 33.76 -20.83 -12.44
N GLY A 131 34.61 -21.02 -11.42
CA GLY A 131 34.16 -21.37 -10.06
C GLY A 131 33.52 -20.20 -9.36
N GLY A 132 32.48 -19.58 -9.97
CA GLY A 132 31.52 -18.73 -9.29
C GLY A 132 30.50 -19.63 -8.62
N ALA A 133 30.01 -19.28 -7.43
CA ALA A 133 28.83 -19.88 -6.86
C ALA A 133 27.75 -19.92 -7.95
N PRO A 134 26.95 -21.03 -8.06
CA PRO A 134 25.95 -21.12 -9.11
C PRO A 134 25.06 -19.89 -9.08
N ALA A 135 25.06 -19.13 -10.19
CA ALA A 135 24.23 -17.94 -10.30
C ALA A 135 22.78 -18.33 -9.96
N ALA A 136 22.18 -17.60 -9.04
CA ALA A 136 20.80 -17.88 -8.62
C ALA A 136 19.91 -17.90 -9.86
N SER A 137 19.07 -18.92 -10.01
CA SER A 137 18.15 -19.01 -11.16
C SER A 137 17.18 -17.81 -11.18
N ALA A 138 16.69 -17.48 -12.37
CA ALA A 138 15.68 -16.43 -12.51
C ALA A 138 14.51 -16.61 -11.53
N GLN A 139 14.07 -17.85 -11.31
CA GLN A 139 13.01 -18.19 -10.37
C GLN A 139 13.40 -17.86 -8.91
N GLN A 140 14.60 -18.24 -8.50
CA GLN A 140 15.10 -17.97 -7.15
C GLN A 140 15.23 -16.47 -6.89
N MET A 141 15.74 -15.70 -7.85
CA MET A 141 15.84 -14.23 -7.75
C MET A 141 14.47 -13.59 -7.67
N TYR A 142 13.52 -14.09 -8.46
CA TYR A 142 12.13 -13.61 -8.46
C TYR A 142 11.47 -13.84 -7.10
N ASP A 143 11.51 -15.08 -6.60
CA ASP A 143 10.87 -15.47 -5.34
C ASP A 143 11.48 -14.72 -4.15
N ALA A 144 12.79 -14.59 -4.11
CA ALA A 144 13.50 -13.82 -3.07
C ALA A 144 13.09 -12.34 -3.10
N SER A 145 13.01 -11.74 -4.30
CA SER A 145 12.61 -10.35 -4.48
C SER A 145 11.16 -10.10 -4.07
N LEU A 146 10.24 -11.00 -4.43
CA LEU A 146 8.84 -10.92 -3.99
C LEU A 146 8.71 -11.06 -2.47
N ALA A 147 9.50 -11.94 -1.85
CA ALA A 147 9.53 -12.07 -0.41
C ALA A 147 9.93 -10.75 0.27
N GLN A 148 10.93 -10.02 -0.29
CA GLN A 148 11.32 -8.69 0.21
C GLN A 148 10.19 -7.66 0.04
N LEU A 149 9.49 -7.64 -1.12
CA LEU A 149 8.36 -6.75 -1.33
C LEU A 149 7.23 -7.00 -0.32
N ARG A 150 6.91 -8.28 -0.04
CA ARG A 150 5.88 -8.67 0.93
C ARG A 150 6.23 -8.28 2.37
N ARG A 151 7.51 -8.26 2.72
CA ARG A 151 8.02 -7.80 4.02
C ARG A 151 8.08 -6.27 4.15
N GLY A 152 7.69 -5.53 3.10
CA GLY A 152 7.77 -4.07 3.08
C GLY A 152 9.14 -3.51 2.69
N SER A 153 10.14 -4.35 2.42
CA SER A 153 11.47 -3.94 1.94
C SER A 153 11.45 -3.62 0.45
N ALA A 154 10.66 -2.59 0.08
CA ALA A 154 10.37 -2.28 -1.32
C ALA A 154 11.63 -1.96 -2.13
N ALA A 155 12.59 -1.23 -1.57
CA ALA A 155 13.84 -0.90 -2.26
C ALA A 155 14.67 -2.14 -2.60
N THR A 156 14.83 -3.07 -1.64
CA THR A 156 15.58 -4.32 -1.83
C THR A 156 14.88 -5.24 -2.83
N GLY A 157 13.56 -5.39 -2.71
CA GLY A 157 12.77 -6.21 -3.65
C GLY A 157 12.86 -5.66 -5.08
N ARG A 158 12.78 -4.33 -5.25
CA ARG A 158 12.97 -3.67 -6.57
C ARG A 158 14.37 -3.89 -7.13
N ALA A 159 15.40 -3.83 -6.27
CA ALA A 159 16.78 -4.07 -6.71
C ALA A 159 16.95 -5.49 -7.25
N GLY A 160 16.47 -6.51 -6.53
CA GLY A 160 16.54 -7.90 -6.98
C GLY A 160 15.73 -8.17 -8.24
N LEU A 161 14.52 -7.58 -8.39
CA LEU A 161 13.75 -7.71 -9.64
C LEU A 161 14.45 -7.03 -10.83
N ARG A 162 15.13 -5.88 -10.62
CA ARG A 162 15.92 -5.23 -11.68
C ARG A 162 17.12 -6.05 -12.08
N GLU A 163 17.79 -6.66 -11.13
CA GLU A 163 18.90 -7.58 -11.39
C GLU A 163 18.43 -8.79 -12.21
N LEU A 164 17.28 -9.38 -11.88
CA LEU A 164 16.64 -10.42 -12.69
C LEU A 164 16.40 -9.95 -14.12
N LEU A 165 15.83 -8.76 -14.31
CA LEU A 165 15.56 -8.20 -15.64
C LEU A 165 16.84 -7.99 -16.47
N GLN A 166 17.97 -7.72 -15.82
CA GLN A 166 19.28 -7.56 -16.47
C GLN A 166 19.94 -8.91 -16.76
N ALA A 167 19.92 -9.82 -15.79
CA ALA A 167 20.58 -11.12 -15.92
C ALA A 167 19.78 -12.10 -16.81
N TYR A 168 18.47 -12.00 -16.81
CA TYR A 168 17.56 -12.94 -17.50
C TYR A 168 16.52 -12.21 -18.38
N PRO A 169 16.94 -11.41 -19.37
CA PRO A 169 16.03 -10.56 -20.15
C PRO A 169 15.03 -11.34 -21.03
N LYS A 170 15.27 -12.63 -21.25
CA LYS A 170 14.39 -13.52 -22.03
C LYS A 170 13.56 -14.47 -21.16
N SER A 171 13.62 -14.34 -19.84
CA SER A 171 12.84 -15.17 -18.92
C SER A 171 11.34 -14.88 -19.08
N GLU A 172 10.52 -15.92 -18.95
CA GLU A 172 9.05 -15.79 -18.87
C GLU A 172 8.59 -14.98 -17.65
N LEU A 173 9.46 -14.79 -16.66
CA LEU A 173 9.21 -13.97 -15.47
C LEU A 173 9.36 -12.47 -15.68
N VAL A 174 9.89 -12.04 -16.83
CA VAL A 174 10.13 -10.61 -17.12
C VAL A 174 8.86 -9.76 -17.01
N PRO A 175 7.71 -10.11 -17.60
CA PRO A 175 6.50 -9.33 -17.45
C PRO A 175 5.99 -9.28 -15.99
N ASP A 176 6.13 -10.38 -15.25
CA ASP A 176 5.83 -10.40 -13.82
C ASP A 176 6.74 -9.49 -13.02
N ALA A 177 8.04 -9.54 -13.25
CA ALA A 177 9.03 -8.70 -12.59
C ALA A 177 8.76 -7.21 -12.87
N LEU A 178 8.51 -6.83 -14.12
CA LEU A 178 8.15 -5.46 -14.49
C LEU A 178 6.87 -4.98 -13.79
N TYR A 179 5.84 -5.83 -13.75
CA TYR A 179 4.59 -5.52 -13.06
C TYR A 179 4.83 -5.23 -11.57
N PHE A 180 5.57 -6.09 -10.86
CA PHE A 180 5.83 -5.91 -9.42
C PHE A 180 6.77 -4.72 -9.14
N VAL A 181 7.73 -4.43 -10.02
CA VAL A 181 8.50 -3.18 -9.93
C VAL A 181 7.57 -1.98 -10.05
N GLY A 182 6.66 -1.97 -11.03
CA GLY A 182 5.65 -0.93 -11.18
C GLY A 182 4.75 -0.79 -9.95
N GLN A 183 4.22 -1.91 -9.45
CA GLN A 183 3.38 -1.94 -8.27
C GLN A 183 4.08 -1.38 -7.03
N SER A 184 5.35 -1.72 -6.83
CA SER A 184 6.14 -1.24 -5.69
C SER A 184 6.44 0.26 -5.72
N PHE A 185 6.35 0.90 -6.90
CA PHE A 185 6.48 2.35 -7.06
C PHE A 185 5.15 3.11 -6.97
N SER A 186 4.02 2.42 -6.95
CA SER A 186 2.70 3.04 -7.12
C SER A 186 2.36 4.16 -6.12
N SER A 187 2.96 4.14 -4.94
CA SER A 187 2.80 5.18 -3.90
C SER A 187 3.97 6.14 -3.80
N GLU A 188 5.20 5.70 -4.15
CA GLU A 188 6.42 6.50 -4.00
C GLU A 188 6.74 7.32 -5.23
N ASN A 189 6.60 6.72 -6.41
CA ASN A 189 6.94 7.33 -7.69
C ASN A 189 5.97 6.85 -8.79
N PRO A 190 4.83 7.52 -8.94
CA PRO A 190 3.80 7.15 -9.91
C PRO A 190 4.28 7.10 -11.36
N ASP A 191 5.21 7.98 -11.74
CA ASP A 191 5.75 8.00 -13.10
C ASP A 191 6.57 6.74 -13.39
N SER A 192 7.40 6.32 -12.43
CA SER A 192 8.14 5.06 -12.53
C SER A 192 7.19 3.86 -12.54
N ALA A 193 6.12 3.87 -11.75
CA ALA A 193 5.10 2.84 -11.78
C ALA A 193 4.44 2.75 -13.17
N ALA A 194 3.98 3.89 -13.69
CA ALA A 194 3.36 3.97 -15.02
C ALA A 194 4.30 3.52 -16.14
N ALA A 195 5.58 3.88 -16.08
CA ALA A 195 6.57 3.46 -17.07
C ALA A 195 6.72 1.93 -17.12
N ASN A 196 6.81 1.28 -15.96
CA ASN A 196 6.90 -0.18 -15.89
C ASN A 196 5.61 -0.86 -16.34
N TYR A 197 4.43 -0.38 -15.95
CA TYR A 197 3.16 -0.92 -16.43
C TYR A 197 2.99 -0.76 -17.95
N ARG A 198 3.34 0.42 -18.52
CA ARG A 198 3.33 0.62 -19.98
C ARG A 198 4.27 -0.34 -20.70
N LYS A 199 5.42 -0.64 -20.10
CA LYS A 199 6.37 -1.59 -20.65
C LYS A 199 5.78 -3.00 -20.72
N VAL A 200 5.08 -3.47 -19.65
CA VAL A 200 4.36 -4.74 -19.66
C VAL A 200 3.33 -4.78 -20.78
N VAL A 201 2.49 -3.76 -20.90
CA VAL A 201 1.41 -3.71 -21.91
C VAL A 201 1.92 -3.68 -23.33
N LYS A 202 3.02 -2.95 -23.57
CA LYS A 202 3.60 -2.74 -24.90
C LYS A 202 4.44 -3.92 -25.39
N GLU A 203 5.30 -4.44 -24.49
CA GLU A 203 6.29 -5.46 -24.87
C GLU A 203 5.78 -6.89 -24.64
N TYR A 204 4.82 -7.06 -23.72
CA TYR A 204 4.27 -8.37 -23.33
C TYR A 204 2.73 -8.38 -23.33
N PRO A 205 2.08 -8.02 -24.43
CA PRO A 205 0.62 -7.91 -24.48
C PRO A 205 -0.12 -9.23 -24.27
N THR A 206 0.53 -10.35 -24.50
CA THR A 206 -0.03 -11.69 -24.28
C THR A 206 0.18 -12.24 -22.87
N SER A 207 0.95 -11.54 -22.05
CA SER A 207 1.19 -11.93 -20.66
C SER A 207 -0.07 -11.80 -19.83
N SER A 208 -0.24 -12.70 -18.86
CA SER A 208 -1.27 -12.63 -17.83
C SER A 208 -1.20 -11.35 -16.99
N ARG A 209 -0.06 -10.65 -17.01
CA ARG A 209 0.14 -9.35 -16.30
C ARG A 209 -0.31 -8.13 -17.10
N ALA A 210 -0.54 -8.25 -18.39
CA ALA A 210 -0.92 -7.10 -19.21
C ALA A 210 -2.28 -6.49 -18.80
N PRO A 211 -3.34 -7.27 -18.52
CA PRO A 211 -4.59 -6.73 -17.98
C PRO A 211 -4.40 -6.02 -16.63
N ALA A 212 -3.68 -6.64 -15.71
CA ALA A 212 -3.39 -6.08 -14.40
C ALA A 212 -2.56 -4.78 -14.49
N ALA A 213 -1.62 -4.70 -15.43
CA ALA A 213 -0.84 -3.49 -15.69
C ALA A 213 -1.72 -2.34 -16.24
N LEU A 214 -2.64 -2.61 -17.16
CA LEU A 214 -3.61 -1.62 -17.63
C LEU A 214 -4.53 -1.13 -16.53
N TYR A 215 -5.02 -2.03 -15.69
CA TYR A 215 -5.80 -1.68 -14.53
C TYR A 215 -5.01 -0.79 -13.56
N GLY A 216 -3.73 -1.15 -13.31
CA GLY A 216 -2.79 -0.35 -12.53
C GLY A 216 -2.58 1.06 -13.07
N LEU A 217 -2.46 1.22 -14.39
CA LEU A 217 -2.38 2.54 -15.05
C LEU A 217 -3.63 3.37 -14.80
N GLY A 218 -4.82 2.77 -14.92
CA GLY A 218 -6.08 3.43 -14.61
C GLY A 218 -6.16 3.90 -13.17
N LEU A 219 -5.79 3.05 -12.20
CA LEU A 219 -5.76 3.42 -10.78
C LEU A 219 -4.75 4.53 -10.47
N LEU A 220 -3.58 4.55 -11.12
CA LEU A 220 -2.61 5.63 -10.97
C LEU A 220 -3.19 6.95 -11.46
N ALA A 221 -3.80 6.96 -12.65
CA ALA A 221 -4.44 8.14 -13.21
C ALA A 221 -5.57 8.66 -12.31
N GLU A 222 -6.44 7.78 -11.77
CA GLU A 222 -7.48 8.16 -10.81
C GLU A 222 -6.89 8.84 -9.57
N ARG A 223 -5.86 8.26 -8.95
CA ARG A 223 -5.23 8.81 -7.75
C ARG A 223 -4.65 10.20 -7.97
N HIS A 224 -4.23 10.50 -9.18
CA HIS A 224 -3.69 11.80 -9.58
C HIS A 224 -4.75 12.75 -10.16
N GLY A 225 -6.03 12.37 -10.14
CA GLY A 225 -7.12 13.20 -10.64
C GLY A 225 -7.24 13.25 -12.15
N ASP A 226 -6.41 12.49 -12.90
CA ASP A 226 -6.49 12.36 -14.34
C ASP A 226 -7.61 11.38 -14.74
N LYS A 227 -8.83 11.92 -14.71
CA LYS A 227 -10.02 11.13 -15.09
C LYS A 227 -10.02 10.70 -16.55
N ALA A 228 -9.38 11.48 -17.44
CA ALA A 228 -9.30 11.16 -18.87
C ALA A 228 -8.34 9.97 -19.08
N GLY A 229 -7.13 10.04 -18.55
CA GLY A 229 -6.15 8.96 -18.62
C GLY A 229 -6.64 7.67 -17.95
N ALA A 230 -7.40 7.79 -16.84
CA ALA A 230 -8.03 6.63 -16.19
C ALA A 230 -9.05 5.95 -17.11
N ARG A 231 -9.94 6.74 -17.74
CA ARG A 231 -10.92 6.22 -18.71
C ARG A 231 -10.25 5.54 -19.89
N ASP A 232 -9.20 6.14 -20.43
CA ASP A 232 -8.47 5.60 -21.58
C ASP A 232 -7.83 4.24 -21.23
N ALA A 233 -7.17 4.14 -20.08
CA ALA A 233 -6.56 2.90 -19.62
C ALA A 233 -7.61 1.78 -19.40
N TYR A 234 -8.74 2.09 -18.75
CA TYR A 234 -9.81 1.11 -18.53
C TYR A 234 -10.53 0.71 -19.83
N ASN A 235 -10.78 1.64 -20.74
CA ASN A 235 -11.37 1.32 -22.04
C ASN A 235 -10.42 0.45 -22.88
N GLN A 236 -9.12 0.73 -22.87
CA GLN A 236 -8.11 -0.10 -23.51
C GLN A 236 -8.11 -1.53 -22.90
N LEU A 237 -8.22 -1.65 -21.58
CA LEU A 237 -8.32 -2.93 -20.90
C LEU A 237 -9.55 -3.72 -21.37
N LEU A 238 -10.71 -3.09 -21.40
CA LEU A 238 -11.96 -3.73 -21.84
C LEU A 238 -11.92 -4.14 -23.31
N LYS A 239 -11.23 -3.36 -24.16
CA LYS A 239 -11.08 -3.67 -25.58
C LYS A 239 -10.10 -4.83 -25.83
N SER A 240 -8.95 -4.82 -25.14
CA SER A 240 -7.87 -5.78 -25.37
C SER A 240 -8.02 -7.09 -24.57
N TYR A 241 -8.61 -7.00 -23.37
CA TYR A 241 -8.72 -8.14 -22.45
C TYR A 241 -10.13 -8.28 -21.84
N PRO A 242 -11.19 -8.41 -22.66
CA PRO A 242 -12.58 -8.34 -22.20
C PRO A 242 -12.98 -9.48 -21.25
N LYS A 243 -12.21 -10.57 -21.22
CA LYS A 243 -12.45 -11.78 -20.41
C LYS A 243 -11.59 -11.85 -19.15
N SER A 244 -10.70 -10.87 -18.90
CA SER A 244 -9.88 -10.87 -17.69
C SER A 244 -10.70 -10.45 -16.47
N ASP A 245 -10.24 -10.83 -15.28
CA ASP A 245 -10.86 -10.44 -14.02
C ASP A 245 -10.81 -8.92 -13.82
N GLU A 246 -9.72 -8.28 -14.26
CA GLU A 246 -9.56 -6.83 -14.22
C GLU A 246 -10.56 -6.09 -15.11
N ALA A 247 -11.08 -6.73 -16.16
CA ALA A 247 -12.12 -6.13 -16.99
C ALA A 247 -13.42 -5.89 -16.23
N ALA A 248 -13.79 -6.77 -15.30
CA ALA A 248 -14.95 -6.55 -14.43
C ALA A 248 -14.71 -5.34 -13.51
N LEU A 249 -13.55 -5.27 -12.88
CA LEU A 249 -13.15 -4.15 -12.02
C LEU A 249 -13.10 -2.82 -12.79
N ALA A 250 -12.56 -2.83 -14.02
CA ALA A 250 -12.49 -1.63 -14.87
C ALA A 250 -13.88 -1.09 -15.24
N ARG A 251 -14.88 -1.96 -15.50
CA ARG A 251 -16.27 -1.52 -15.75
C ARG A 251 -16.86 -0.79 -14.55
N ASP A 252 -16.61 -1.27 -13.35
CA ASP A 252 -17.13 -0.64 -12.13
C ASP A 252 -16.43 0.69 -11.85
N ARG A 253 -15.12 0.79 -12.12
CA ARG A 253 -14.39 2.06 -12.04
C ARG A 253 -14.90 3.09 -13.04
N LEU A 254 -15.13 2.69 -14.30
CA LEU A 254 -15.68 3.58 -15.32
C LEU A 254 -17.06 4.15 -14.94
N LYS A 255 -17.93 3.33 -14.32
CA LYS A 255 -19.22 3.81 -13.79
C LYS A 255 -19.02 4.84 -12.66
N ALA A 256 -18.02 4.64 -11.80
CA ALA A 256 -17.73 5.56 -10.70
C ALA A 256 -17.16 6.91 -11.19
N ILE A 257 -16.25 6.89 -12.19
CA ILE A 257 -15.66 8.10 -12.77
C ILE A 257 -16.67 8.89 -13.62
N GLY A 258 -17.67 8.21 -14.16
CA GLY A 258 -18.72 8.82 -15.01
C GLY A 258 -19.78 9.60 -14.24
N ARG A 259 -19.82 9.48 -12.91
CA ARG A 259 -20.69 10.23 -12.00
C ARG A 259 -19.98 11.49 -11.50
#